data_da6c7490d3eceab1a4adacbf2492d28b
#
_entry.id   da6c7490d3eceab1a4adacbf2492d28b
#
_cell.length_a   1.000
_cell.length_b   1.000
_cell.length_c   1.000
_cell.angle_alpha   90.00
_cell.angle_beta   90.00
_cell.angle_gamma   90.00
#
_symmetry.space_group_name_H-M   'P 1'
#
loop_
_entity.id
_entity.type
_entity.pdbx_description
1 polymer ?
#
loop_
_entity_poly.entity_id
_entity_poly.type
_entity_poly.pdbx_seq_one_letter_code
_entity_poly.pdbx_strand_id
1 'polypeptide(L)'
;MSPPPRVPPVPAVLRLVQTMVLGRWRATGEELYREVADLMDAQPGKEIVVSGAGEGETSEWLAAKTGASITGVDPSEERIERAEIRARELKTPLALSYQQAPLDDLPHETNVFDAALAEPLLSSAADAERAVAELARVTKPMGPVVLLQLTWSSDLSESAREMLVERLGLRPHLLIEWKQMMREAGLVEIQVQDWTEAGARAAAEADDEPELTWQQKAQIAGRAWRQLGWKAARGAVARERALLKELTRERVLGFQLLKGVKWPHARQET
;
A
#
# COMPACT_ATOMS: atom_id res chain seq x y z
N MET A 1 23.19 -16.38 -8.32
CA MET A 1 22.17 -15.34 -8.57
C MET A 1 22.66 -14.06 -7.88
N SER A 2 22.83 -12.98 -8.61
CA SER A 2 23.15 -11.67 -8.00
C SER A 2 21.91 -11.16 -7.29
N PRO A 3 22.01 -10.55 -6.08
CA PRO A 3 20.88 -9.96 -5.40
C PRO A 3 20.26 -8.89 -6.30
N PRO A 4 18.92 -8.74 -6.28
CA PRO A 4 18.27 -7.70 -7.08
C PRO A 4 18.85 -6.32 -6.71
N PRO A 5 18.94 -5.40 -7.65
CA PRO A 5 19.49 -4.08 -7.39
C PRO A 5 18.64 -3.39 -6.31
N ARG A 6 19.30 -2.96 -5.23
CA ARG A 6 18.64 -2.19 -4.17
C ARG A 6 18.06 -0.92 -4.78
N VAL A 7 16.77 -0.73 -4.64
CA VAL A 7 16.12 0.54 -5.02
C VAL A 7 16.80 1.66 -4.22
N PRO A 8 17.35 2.69 -4.88
CA PRO A 8 18.02 3.77 -4.17
C PRO A 8 17.03 4.47 -3.23
N PRO A 9 17.49 4.96 -2.07
CA PRO A 9 16.62 5.65 -1.12
C PRO A 9 15.96 6.85 -1.80
N VAL A 10 14.63 6.86 -1.77
CA VAL A 10 13.82 7.91 -2.39
C VAL A 10 14.14 9.26 -1.72
N PRO A 11 14.48 10.30 -2.47
CA PRO A 11 14.66 11.64 -1.91
C PRO A 11 13.44 12.07 -1.10
N ALA A 12 13.63 12.77 0.02
CA ALA A 12 12.54 13.15 0.93
C ALA A 12 11.39 13.92 0.25
N VAL A 13 11.71 14.70 -0.79
CA VAL A 13 10.72 15.41 -1.63
C VAL A 13 9.86 14.42 -2.42
N LEU A 14 10.46 13.38 -2.96
CA LEU A 14 9.75 12.35 -3.73
C LEU A 14 8.83 11.51 -2.83
N ARG A 15 9.28 11.15 -1.62
CA ARG A 15 8.43 10.48 -0.61
C ARG A 15 7.18 11.29 -0.27
N LEU A 16 7.31 12.61 -0.25
CA LEU A 16 6.18 13.50 -0.02
C LEU A 16 5.18 13.43 -1.17
N VAL A 17 5.66 13.50 -2.41
CA VAL A 17 4.82 13.38 -3.62
C VAL A 17 4.16 12.00 -3.66
N GLN A 18 4.88 10.92 -3.33
CA GLN A 18 4.32 9.58 -3.20
C GLN A 18 3.20 9.53 -2.15
N THR A 19 3.42 10.11 -0.96
CA THR A 19 2.41 10.16 0.10
C THR A 19 1.18 10.94 -0.36
N MET A 20 1.35 12.04 -1.07
CA MET A 20 0.23 12.83 -1.60
C MET A 20 -0.54 12.08 -2.70
N VAL A 21 0.15 11.37 -3.59
CA VAL A 21 -0.47 10.61 -4.69
C VAL A 21 -1.15 9.36 -4.20
N LEU A 22 -0.49 8.59 -3.34
CA LEU A 22 -1.09 7.42 -2.68
C LEU A 22 -2.23 7.83 -1.75
N GLY A 23 -2.13 8.98 -1.09
CA GLY A 23 -3.22 9.57 -0.30
C GLY A 23 -4.44 9.95 -1.15
N ARG A 24 -4.24 10.43 -2.38
CA ARG A 24 -5.35 10.71 -3.33
C ARG A 24 -6.04 9.43 -3.82
N TRP A 25 -5.31 8.34 -3.98
CA TRP A 25 -5.91 7.05 -4.33
C TRP A 25 -6.62 6.39 -3.15
N ARG A 26 -6.15 6.61 -1.93
CA ARG A 26 -6.92 6.30 -0.71
C ARG A 26 -8.22 7.09 -0.62
N ALA A 27 -8.29 8.26 -1.23
CA ALA A 27 -9.50 9.10 -1.33
C ALA A 27 -10.56 8.57 -2.33
N THR A 28 -10.39 7.36 -2.93
CA THR A 28 -11.50 6.68 -3.64
C THR A 28 -12.67 6.37 -2.72
N GLY A 29 -12.55 6.74 -1.47
CA GLY A 29 -13.62 6.83 -0.52
C GLY A 29 -13.93 5.53 0.19
N GLU A 30 -14.97 5.60 1.00
CA GLU A 30 -15.50 4.47 1.77
C GLU A 30 -15.87 3.25 0.91
N GLU A 31 -16.13 3.42 -0.39
CA GLU A 31 -16.55 2.34 -1.29
C GLU A 31 -15.44 1.29 -1.47
N LEU A 32 -14.21 1.72 -1.73
CA LEU A 32 -13.08 0.81 -1.84
C LEU A 32 -12.83 0.04 -0.53
N TYR A 33 -12.87 0.74 0.59
CA TYR A 33 -12.64 0.11 1.89
C TYR A 33 -13.77 -0.85 2.30
N ARG A 34 -15.02 -0.56 1.90
CA ARG A 34 -16.12 -1.51 2.07
C ARG A 34 -15.88 -2.77 1.26
N GLU A 35 -15.52 -2.62 -0.01
CA GLU A 35 -15.19 -3.77 -0.86
C GLU A 35 -14.01 -4.59 -0.28
N VAL A 36 -12.97 -3.93 0.20
CA VAL A 36 -11.84 -4.59 0.89
C VAL A 36 -12.33 -5.36 2.13
N ALA A 37 -13.20 -4.75 2.95
CA ALA A 37 -13.76 -5.38 4.13
C ALA A 37 -14.62 -6.61 3.78
N ASP A 38 -15.45 -6.50 2.74
CA ASP A 38 -16.30 -7.59 2.25
C ASP A 38 -15.47 -8.75 1.69
N LEU A 39 -14.42 -8.44 0.91
CA LEU A 39 -13.51 -9.45 0.37
C LEU A 39 -12.73 -10.21 1.45
N MET A 40 -12.46 -9.56 2.58
CA MET A 40 -11.79 -10.15 3.75
C MET A 40 -12.73 -10.86 4.71
N ASP A 41 -14.05 -10.78 4.52
CA ASP A 41 -15.04 -11.22 5.51
C ASP A 41 -14.76 -10.59 6.89
N ALA A 42 -14.45 -9.29 6.89
CA ALA A 42 -14.08 -8.55 8.09
C ALA A 42 -15.30 -8.33 8.98
N GLN A 43 -15.28 -8.88 10.21
CA GLN A 43 -16.39 -8.83 11.16
C GLN A 43 -15.88 -8.99 12.58
N PRO A 44 -16.71 -8.72 13.62
CA PRO A 44 -16.31 -8.90 15.01
C PRO A 44 -15.79 -10.33 15.29
N GLY A 45 -14.66 -10.41 15.99
CA GLY A 45 -14.00 -11.68 16.33
C GLY A 45 -13.00 -12.18 15.31
N LYS A 46 -12.86 -11.51 14.16
CA LYS A 46 -11.79 -11.78 13.18
C LYS A 46 -10.52 -11.03 13.55
N GLU A 47 -9.39 -11.68 13.33
CA GLU A 47 -8.05 -11.10 13.46
C GLU A 47 -7.48 -10.87 12.06
N ILE A 48 -7.16 -9.63 11.72
CA ILE A 48 -6.72 -9.23 10.39
C ILE A 48 -5.36 -8.53 10.48
N VAL A 49 -4.42 -8.92 9.60
CA VAL A 49 -3.16 -8.19 9.45
C VAL A 49 -3.23 -7.22 8.27
N VAL A 50 -2.73 -6.00 8.46
CA VAL A 50 -2.57 -4.98 7.42
C VAL A 50 -1.07 -4.72 7.23
N SER A 51 -0.52 -5.18 6.11
CA SER A 51 0.88 -5.00 5.72
C SER A 51 1.04 -3.70 4.95
N GLY A 52 1.99 -2.87 5.35
CA GLY A 52 2.16 -1.51 4.85
C GLY A 52 1.17 -0.52 5.47
N ALA A 53 0.81 -0.73 6.74
CA ALA A 53 -0.25 0.00 7.45
C ALA A 53 -0.06 1.52 7.52
N GLY A 54 1.16 2.02 7.27
CA GLY A 54 1.44 3.45 7.31
C GLY A 54 1.13 4.07 8.67
N GLU A 55 0.41 5.17 8.68
CA GLU A 55 -0.03 5.88 9.90
C GLU A 55 -1.36 5.32 10.47
N GLY A 56 -1.81 4.14 10.04
CA GLY A 56 -2.92 3.39 10.63
C GLY A 56 -4.32 3.78 10.16
N GLU A 57 -4.47 4.63 9.14
CA GLU A 57 -5.78 5.12 8.68
C GLU A 57 -6.71 3.99 8.21
N THR A 58 -6.21 3.07 7.39
CA THR A 58 -6.99 1.91 6.93
C THR A 58 -7.31 0.97 8.07
N SER A 59 -6.35 0.73 8.96
CA SER A 59 -6.53 -0.12 10.14
C SER A 59 -7.62 0.44 11.05
N GLU A 60 -7.61 1.75 11.31
CA GLU A 60 -8.64 2.44 12.10
C GLU A 60 -10.01 2.32 11.43
N TRP A 61 -10.09 2.61 10.13
CA TRP A 61 -11.35 2.51 9.40
C TRP A 61 -11.95 1.09 9.45
N LEU A 62 -11.12 0.07 9.18
CA LEU A 62 -11.53 -1.33 9.22
C LEU A 62 -12.04 -1.70 10.63
N ALA A 63 -11.25 -1.45 11.67
CA ALA A 63 -11.66 -1.76 13.05
C ALA A 63 -12.96 -1.04 13.44
N ALA A 64 -13.10 0.25 13.10
CA ALA A 64 -14.28 1.05 13.44
C ALA A 64 -15.55 0.58 12.73
N LYS A 65 -15.44 0.15 11.47
CA LYS A 65 -16.61 -0.22 10.65
C LYS A 65 -16.99 -1.68 10.78
N THR A 66 -16.04 -2.57 11.00
CA THR A 66 -16.27 -4.02 11.01
C THR A 66 -16.26 -4.63 12.40
N GLY A 67 -15.64 -3.97 13.38
CA GLY A 67 -15.42 -4.52 14.72
C GLY A 67 -14.34 -5.62 14.77
N ALA A 68 -13.60 -5.84 13.69
CA ALA A 68 -12.48 -6.78 13.66
C ALA A 68 -11.29 -6.25 14.48
N SER A 69 -10.42 -7.15 14.93
CA SER A 69 -9.12 -6.82 15.52
C SER A 69 -8.09 -6.66 14.41
N ILE A 70 -7.41 -5.52 14.35
CA ILE A 70 -6.46 -5.20 13.29
C ILE A 70 -5.04 -5.09 13.83
N THR A 71 -4.11 -5.81 13.22
CA THR A 71 -2.68 -5.68 13.45
C THR A 71 -2.03 -5.02 12.24
N GLY A 72 -1.57 -3.78 12.40
CA GLY A 72 -0.85 -3.05 11.35
C GLY A 72 0.66 -3.31 11.42
N VAL A 73 1.28 -3.59 10.27
CA VAL A 73 2.74 -3.76 10.14
C VAL A 73 3.27 -2.78 9.11
N ASP A 74 4.32 -2.04 9.45
CA ASP A 74 5.01 -1.11 8.53
C ASP A 74 6.52 -1.12 8.83
N PRO A 75 7.41 -1.02 7.83
CA PRO A 75 8.86 -1.00 8.07
C PRO A 75 9.35 0.32 8.68
N SER A 76 8.55 1.37 8.69
CA SER A 76 8.92 2.69 9.22
C SER A 76 8.50 2.85 10.67
N GLU A 77 9.49 2.93 11.57
CA GLU A 77 9.27 3.24 12.99
C GLU A 77 8.47 4.52 13.18
N GLU A 78 8.81 5.59 12.45
CA GLU A 78 8.12 6.89 12.53
C GLU A 78 6.61 6.77 12.19
N ARG A 79 6.24 5.91 11.23
CA ARG A 79 4.83 5.70 10.88
C ARG A 79 4.10 4.88 11.94
N ILE A 80 4.75 3.85 12.47
CA ILE A 80 4.20 3.04 13.55
C ILE A 80 3.95 3.89 14.80
N GLU A 81 4.91 4.73 15.21
CA GLU A 81 4.71 5.66 16.33
C GLU A 81 3.49 6.58 16.10
N ARG A 82 3.32 7.11 14.89
CA ARG A 82 2.15 7.95 14.56
C ARG A 82 0.85 7.16 14.59
N ALA A 83 0.85 5.92 14.07
CA ALA A 83 -0.32 5.05 14.12
C ALA A 83 -0.72 4.73 15.57
N GLU A 84 0.24 4.47 16.45
CA GLU A 84 0.00 4.25 17.87
C GLU A 84 -0.55 5.50 18.58
N ILE A 85 0.03 6.68 18.31
CA ILE A 85 -0.45 7.95 18.87
C ILE A 85 -1.90 8.16 18.43
N ARG A 86 -2.18 8.02 17.16
CA ARG A 86 -3.51 8.15 16.57
C ARG A 86 -4.51 7.19 17.24
N ALA A 87 -4.14 5.92 17.43
CA ALA A 87 -5.00 4.92 18.07
C ALA A 87 -5.32 5.27 19.54
N ARG A 88 -4.35 5.84 20.28
CA ARG A 88 -4.56 6.29 21.68
C ARG A 88 -5.46 7.53 21.79
N GLU A 89 -5.50 8.37 20.77
CA GLU A 89 -6.31 9.60 20.72
C GLU A 89 -7.78 9.34 20.31
N LEU A 90 -8.13 8.12 19.93
CA LEU A 90 -9.49 7.75 19.56
C LEU A 90 -10.44 7.89 20.76
N LYS A 91 -11.59 8.53 20.55
CA LYS A 91 -12.64 8.67 21.57
C LYS A 91 -13.21 7.34 22.03
N THR A 92 -13.29 6.38 21.12
CA THR A 92 -13.76 5.01 21.39
C THR A 92 -12.59 4.07 21.13
N PRO A 93 -12.17 3.27 22.13
CA PRO A 93 -11.11 2.28 21.92
C PRO A 93 -11.49 1.27 20.85
N LEU A 94 -10.56 1.02 19.93
CA LEU A 94 -10.66 0.00 18.90
C LEU A 94 -9.62 -1.10 19.14
N ALA A 95 -9.88 -2.29 18.65
CA ALA A 95 -8.93 -3.41 18.72
C ALA A 95 -7.82 -3.22 17.66
N LEU A 96 -6.87 -2.34 17.95
CA LEU A 96 -5.75 -1.98 17.09
C LEU A 96 -4.42 -2.30 17.77
N SER A 97 -3.50 -2.89 17.04
CA SER A 97 -2.11 -3.05 17.43
C SER A 97 -1.22 -2.73 16.23
N TYR A 98 0.00 -2.22 16.50
CA TYR A 98 0.95 -1.86 15.45
C TYR A 98 2.33 -2.43 15.77
N GLN A 99 3.05 -2.84 14.72
CA GLN A 99 4.37 -3.42 14.87
C GLN A 99 5.29 -3.00 13.71
N GLN A 100 6.50 -2.57 14.05
CA GLN A 100 7.53 -2.31 13.06
C GLN A 100 8.15 -3.64 12.61
N ALA A 101 8.08 -3.93 11.30
CA ALA A 101 8.79 -5.05 10.69
C ALA A 101 8.92 -4.88 9.18
N PRO A 102 9.88 -5.58 8.54
CA PRO A 102 9.93 -5.72 7.08
C PRO A 102 8.66 -6.41 6.57
N LEU A 103 8.20 -6.03 5.36
CA LEU A 103 6.99 -6.62 4.78
C LEU A 103 7.23 -8.04 4.23
N ASP A 104 8.49 -8.37 3.94
CA ASP A 104 8.97 -9.67 3.45
C ASP A 104 9.50 -10.58 4.57
N ASP A 105 9.27 -10.21 5.84
CA ASP A 105 9.62 -11.01 7.04
C ASP A 105 8.70 -10.59 8.21
N LEU A 106 7.44 -11.04 8.16
CA LEU A 106 6.43 -10.65 9.14
C LEU A 106 6.68 -11.35 10.49
N PRO A 107 6.66 -10.61 11.63
CA PRO A 107 7.04 -11.12 12.95
C PRO A 107 5.90 -11.91 13.62
N HIS A 108 5.19 -12.70 12.85
CA HIS A 108 4.06 -13.51 13.32
C HIS A 108 4.23 -14.97 12.94
N GLU A 109 3.64 -15.84 13.71
CA GLU A 109 3.62 -17.27 13.42
C GLU A 109 2.73 -17.60 12.21
N THR A 110 2.88 -18.82 11.69
CA THR A 110 2.06 -19.33 10.59
C THR A 110 0.60 -19.51 11.04
N ASN A 111 -0.36 -19.13 10.20
CA ASN A 111 -1.80 -19.36 10.42
C ASN A 111 -2.39 -18.62 11.65
N VAL A 112 -1.96 -17.39 11.89
CA VAL A 112 -2.46 -16.57 13.00
C VAL A 112 -3.71 -15.78 12.60
N PHE A 113 -3.71 -15.14 11.44
CA PHE A 113 -4.75 -14.20 11.04
C PHE A 113 -5.86 -14.85 10.20
N ASP A 114 -7.09 -14.39 10.41
CA ASP A 114 -8.24 -14.84 9.61
C ASP A 114 -8.19 -14.29 8.19
N ALA A 115 -7.61 -13.10 8.00
CA ALA A 115 -7.40 -12.46 6.70
C ALA A 115 -6.14 -11.59 6.71
N ALA A 116 -5.61 -11.29 5.52
CA ALA A 116 -4.51 -10.36 5.35
C ALA A 116 -4.82 -9.32 4.25
N LEU A 117 -4.44 -8.07 4.50
CA LEU A 117 -4.47 -6.97 3.54
C LEU A 117 -3.04 -6.49 3.27
N ALA A 118 -2.68 -6.32 2.01
CA ALA A 118 -1.49 -5.57 1.63
C ALA A 118 -1.88 -4.22 1.02
N GLU A 119 -1.45 -3.16 1.68
CA GLU A 119 -1.55 -1.79 1.19
C GLU A 119 -0.58 -1.56 -0.01
N PRO A 120 -0.75 -0.48 -0.81
CA PRO A 120 0.05 -0.25 -2.02
C PRO A 120 1.57 -0.19 -1.82
N LEU A 121 2.04 -0.08 -0.58
CA LEU A 121 3.47 -0.07 -0.24
C LEU A 121 4.19 -1.41 -0.49
N LEU A 122 3.46 -2.50 -0.75
CA LEU A 122 4.10 -3.78 -1.12
C LEU A 122 4.98 -3.63 -2.37
N SER A 123 4.61 -2.72 -3.28
CA SER A 123 5.43 -2.34 -4.45
C SER A 123 6.77 -1.68 -4.08
N SER A 124 7.00 -1.31 -2.82
CA SER A 124 8.27 -0.80 -2.30
C SER A 124 9.02 -1.82 -1.42
N ALA A 125 8.48 -3.02 -1.21
CA ALA A 125 9.17 -4.09 -0.51
C ALA A 125 10.48 -4.46 -1.22
N ALA A 126 11.47 -4.89 -0.45
CA ALA A 126 12.74 -5.35 -1.01
C ALA A 126 12.54 -6.59 -1.89
N ASP A 127 11.60 -7.43 -1.50
CA ASP A 127 11.18 -8.65 -2.19
C ASP A 127 9.65 -8.77 -2.12
N ALA A 128 8.96 -8.38 -3.20
CA ALA A 128 7.51 -8.41 -3.28
C ALA A 128 6.95 -9.84 -3.30
N GLU A 129 7.64 -10.78 -3.94
CA GLU A 129 7.27 -12.20 -3.98
C GLU A 129 7.27 -12.79 -2.58
N ARG A 130 8.36 -12.58 -1.84
CA ARG A 130 8.47 -13.02 -0.44
C ARG A 130 7.43 -12.33 0.45
N ALA A 131 7.14 -11.04 0.23
CA ALA A 131 6.13 -10.33 0.99
C ALA A 131 4.72 -10.93 0.78
N VAL A 132 4.36 -11.33 -0.46
CA VAL A 132 3.11 -12.05 -0.74
C VAL A 132 3.11 -13.43 -0.07
N ALA A 133 4.25 -14.15 -0.11
CA ALA A 133 4.38 -15.45 0.56
C ALA A 133 4.23 -15.33 2.09
N GLU A 134 4.77 -14.28 2.71
CA GLU A 134 4.61 -14.00 4.13
C GLU A 134 3.14 -13.73 4.51
N LEU A 135 2.42 -12.94 3.71
CA LEU A 135 0.99 -12.72 3.90
C LEU A 135 0.21 -14.05 3.85
N ALA A 136 0.53 -14.89 2.87
CA ALA A 136 -0.07 -16.22 2.78
C ALA A 136 0.32 -17.11 3.96
N ARG A 137 1.57 -17.04 4.44
CA ARG A 137 2.06 -17.82 5.57
C ARG A 137 1.30 -17.49 6.86
N VAL A 138 1.15 -16.20 7.18
CA VAL A 138 0.52 -15.77 8.43
C VAL A 138 -1.00 -15.89 8.41
N THR A 139 -1.60 -15.99 7.23
CA THR A 139 -3.06 -16.19 7.08
C THR A 139 -3.45 -17.64 7.35
N LYS A 140 -4.55 -17.89 8.03
CA LYS A 140 -5.13 -19.21 8.31
C LYS A 140 -5.54 -19.91 6.98
N PRO A 141 -5.55 -21.26 6.92
CA PRO A 141 -6.15 -21.98 5.80
C PRO A 141 -7.58 -21.50 5.53
N MET A 142 -7.95 -21.38 4.27
CA MET A 142 -9.20 -20.80 3.76
C MET A 142 -9.37 -19.30 4.02
N GLY A 143 -8.41 -18.65 4.66
CA GLY A 143 -8.41 -17.20 4.85
C GLY A 143 -8.09 -16.43 3.56
N PRO A 144 -8.76 -15.31 3.30
CA PRO A 144 -8.45 -14.44 2.16
C PRO A 144 -7.19 -13.62 2.38
N VAL A 145 -6.41 -13.47 1.32
CA VAL A 145 -5.33 -12.49 1.19
C VAL A 145 -5.72 -11.49 0.12
N VAL A 146 -5.81 -10.23 0.50
CA VAL A 146 -6.22 -9.13 -0.37
C VAL A 146 -5.03 -8.22 -0.62
N LEU A 147 -4.74 -7.93 -1.88
CA LEU A 147 -3.68 -7.01 -2.30
C LEU A 147 -4.31 -5.79 -2.97
N LEU A 148 -4.02 -4.62 -2.45
CA LEU A 148 -4.38 -3.34 -3.05
C LEU A 148 -3.14 -2.73 -3.67
N GLN A 149 -2.94 -2.87 -4.98
CA GLN A 149 -1.65 -2.60 -5.60
C GLN A 149 -1.72 -1.73 -6.86
N LEU A 150 -0.63 -1.00 -7.06
CA LEU A 150 -0.33 -0.33 -8.32
C LEU A 150 0.18 -1.34 -9.34
N THR A 151 -0.32 -1.22 -10.57
CA THR A 151 0.11 -2.06 -11.68
C THR A 151 0.59 -1.22 -12.86
N TRP A 152 1.57 -1.75 -13.61
CA TRP A 152 1.95 -1.19 -14.90
C TRP A 152 0.94 -1.58 -15.98
N SER A 153 0.71 -0.68 -16.94
CA SER A 153 0.11 -1.04 -18.22
C SER A 153 1.05 -1.99 -18.98
N SER A 154 0.47 -2.97 -19.66
CA SER A 154 1.20 -3.93 -20.51
C SER A 154 1.95 -3.26 -21.67
N ASP A 155 1.54 -2.06 -22.07
CA ASP A 155 2.07 -1.36 -23.23
C ASP A 155 3.41 -0.64 -22.98
N LEU A 156 3.85 -0.57 -21.72
CA LEU A 156 5.12 0.05 -21.36
C LEU A 156 6.30 -0.85 -21.68
N SER A 157 7.30 -0.29 -22.37
CA SER A 157 8.60 -0.96 -22.53
C SER A 157 9.32 -1.10 -21.18
N GLU A 158 10.14 -2.13 -21.04
CA GLU A 158 10.93 -2.37 -19.83
C GLU A 158 11.80 -1.16 -19.45
N SER A 159 12.44 -0.54 -20.44
CA SER A 159 13.27 0.66 -20.23
C SER A 159 12.46 1.85 -19.72
N ALA A 160 11.20 2.01 -20.16
CA ALA A 160 10.31 3.05 -19.65
C ALA A 160 9.89 2.77 -18.20
N ARG A 161 9.62 1.51 -17.85
CA ARG A 161 9.32 1.10 -16.47
C ARG A 161 10.49 1.35 -15.53
N GLU A 162 11.70 0.96 -15.91
CA GLU A 162 12.91 1.19 -15.10
C GLU A 162 13.14 2.67 -14.81
N MET A 163 13.03 3.52 -15.85
CA MET A 163 13.15 4.97 -15.69
C MET A 163 12.08 5.52 -14.72
N LEU A 164 10.86 5.01 -14.77
CA LEU A 164 9.78 5.43 -13.87
C LEU A 164 9.97 4.91 -12.45
N VAL A 165 10.45 3.68 -12.27
CA VAL A 165 10.80 3.10 -10.95
C VAL A 165 11.84 3.98 -10.26
N GLU A 166 12.90 4.39 -10.98
CA GLU A 166 13.93 5.27 -10.43
C GLU A 166 13.36 6.62 -9.98
N ARG A 167 12.41 7.16 -10.73
CA ARG A 167 11.76 8.45 -10.43
C ARG A 167 10.70 8.36 -9.35
N LEU A 168 9.93 7.29 -9.32
CA LEU A 168 8.83 7.10 -8.37
C LEU A 168 9.30 6.53 -7.03
N GLY A 169 10.44 5.80 -7.02
CA GLY A 169 10.90 5.02 -5.87
C GLY A 169 9.90 3.92 -5.45
N LEU A 170 9.01 3.55 -6.36
CA LEU A 170 8.08 2.44 -6.26
C LEU A 170 8.35 1.51 -7.45
N ARG A 171 8.20 0.22 -7.25
CA ARG A 171 8.28 -0.79 -8.31
C ARG A 171 6.91 -1.46 -8.48
N PRO A 172 5.96 -0.82 -9.18
CA PRO A 172 4.73 -1.51 -9.55
C PRO A 172 5.07 -2.73 -10.41
N HIS A 173 4.27 -3.77 -10.27
CA HIS A 173 4.39 -4.97 -11.09
C HIS A 173 3.28 -4.99 -12.15
N LEU A 174 3.42 -5.85 -13.16
CA LEU A 174 2.31 -6.16 -14.05
C LEU A 174 1.24 -6.95 -13.28
N LEU A 175 -0.01 -6.82 -13.69
CA LEU A 175 -1.10 -7.60 -13.11
C LEU A 175 -0.83 -9.12 -13.19
N ILE A 176 -0.19 -9.58 -14.27
CA ILE A 176 0.17 -10.98 -14.43
C ILE A 176 1.22 -11.43 -13.41
N GLU A 177 2.18 -10.57 -13.10
CA GLU A 177 3.23 -10.84 -12.11
C GLU A 177 2.62 -10.95 -10.70
N TRP A 178 1.72 -10.04 -10.30
CA TRP A 178 0.98 -10.16 -9.04
C TRP A 178 0.20 -11.46 -8.93
N LYS A 179 -0.51 -11.86 -10.00
CA LYS A 179 -1.23 -13.14 -10.04
C LYS A 179 -0.29 -14.32 -9.92
N GLN A 180 0.89 -14.25 -10.50
CA GLN A 180 1.88 -15.32 -10.43
C GLN A 180 2.43 -15.44 -9.00
N MET A 181 2.86 -14.35 -8.37
CA MET A 181 3.32 -14.33 -6.96
C MET A 181 2.25 -14.91 -6.02
N MET A 182 0.98 -14.55 -6.22
CA MET A 182 -0.12 -15.09 -5.42
C MET A 182 -0.25 -16.62 -5.59
N ARG A 183 -0.13 -17.16 -6.82
CA ARG A 183 -0.19 -18.61 -7.06
C ARG A 183 1.01 -19.33 -6.45
N GLU A 184 2.20 -18.78 -6.57
CA GLU A 184 3.43 -19.33 -6.00
C GLU A 184 3.39 -19.33 -4.47
N ALA A 185 2.73 -18.34 -3.87
CA ALA A 185 2.42 -18.30 -2.44
C ALA A 185 1.30 -19.29 -2.01
N GLY A 186 0.76 -20.11 -2.92
CA GLY A 186 -0.29 -21.09 -2.63
C GLY A 186 -1.69 -20.50 -2.50
N LEU A 187 -1.92 -19.31 -3.05
CA LEU A 187 -3.24 -18.70 -3.11
C LEU A 187 -4.01 -19.18 -4.35
N VAL A 188 -5.26 -19.51 -4.15
CA VAL A 188 -6.20 -19.97 -5.19
C VAL A 188 -7.39 -19.02 -5.32
N GLU A 189 -8.29 -19.28 -6.26
CA GLU A 189 -9.50 -18.47 -6.50
C GLU A 189 -9.18 -16.97 -6.68
N ILE A 190 -8.12 -16.67 -7.45
CA ILE A 190 -7.65 -15.31 -7.63
C ILE A 190 -8.67 -14.49 -8.41
N GLN A 191 -9.26 -13.51 -7.75
CA GLN A 191 -10.17 -12.52 -8.30
C GLN A 191 -9.45 -11.18 -8.45
N VAL A 192 -9.83 -10.38 -9.44
CA VAL A 192 -9.27 -9.06 -9.68
C VAL A 192 -10.39 -8.08 -9.97
N GLN A 193 -10.31 -6.91 -9.35
CA GLN A 193 -11.16 -5.77 -9.63
C GLN A 193 -10.29 -4.59 -10.03
N ASP A 194 -10.66 -3.91 -11.11
CA ASP A 194 -9.96 -2.72 -11.60
C ASP A 194 -10.59 -1.45 -11.02
N TRP A 195 -9.82 -0.76 -10.18
CA TRP A 195 -10.20 0.49 -9.55
C TRP A 195 -9.51 1.71 -10.19
N THR A 196 -8.85 1.55 -11.31
CA THR A 196 -8.12 2.62 -12.02
C THR A 196 -9.01 3.81 -12.35
N GLU A 197 -10.20 3.57 -12.88
CA GLU A 197 -11.16 4.63 -13.25
C GLU A 197 -11.75 5.32 -12.02
N ALA A 198 -12.05 4.56 -10.96
CA ALA A 198 -12.55 5.12 -9.70
C ALA A 198 -11.49 6.01 -9.05
N GLY A 199 -10.22 5.55 -9.04
CA GLY A 199 -9.09 6.33 -8.57
C GLY A 199 -8.87 7.61 -9.40
N ALA A 200 -8.99 7.52 -10.71
CA ALA A 200 -8.87 8.67 -11.60
C ALA A 200 -10.00 9.68 -11.40
N ARG A 201 -11.24 9.23 -11.21
CA ARG A 201 -12.38 10.11 -10.89
C ARG A 201 -12.22 10.80 -9.54
N ALA A 202 -11.89 10.04 -8.48
CA ALA A 202 -11.65 10.62 -7.17
C ALA A 202 -10.49 11.62 -7.19
N ALA A 203 -9.43 11.36 -7.97
CA ALA A 203 -8.34 12.30 -8.17
C ALA A 203 -8.75 13.55 -8.98
N ALA A 204 -9.73 13.44 -9.87
CA ALA A 204 -10.25 14.55 -10.66
C ALA A 204 -11.26 15.40 -9.86
N GLU A 205 -12.09 14.77 -9.04
CA GLU A 205 -13.06 15.43 -8.14
C GLU A 205 -12.35 16.09 -6.95
N ALA A 206 -11.21 15.54 -6.51
CA ALA A 206 -10.32 16.16 -5.53
C ALA A 206 -9.48 17.33 -6.11
N ASP A 207 -9.83 17.89 -7.27
CA ASP A 207 -9.29 19.17 -7.76
C ASP A 207 -9.66 20.37 -6.84
N ASP A 208 -10.61 20.20 -5.92
CA ASP A 208 -10.56 20.85 -4.62
C ASP A 208 -9.37 20.24 -3.86
N GLU A 209 -8.23 20.91 -3.95
CA GLU A 209 -7.02 20.52 -3.18
C GLU A 209 -7.46 20.15 -1.78
N PRO A 210 -7.18 18.92 -1.27
CA PRO A 210 -7.28 18.72 0.16
C PRO A 210 -6.36 19.78 0.73
N GLU A 211 -6.95 20.78 1.36
CA GLU A 211 -6.19 21.89 1.90
C GLU A 211 -5.23 21.31 2.92
N LEU A 212 -4.01 21.03 2.45
CA LEU A 212 -2.91 20.81 3.34
C LEU A 212 -2.99 21.93 4.36
N THR A 213 -3.22 21.62 5.61
CA THR A 213 -3.28 22.61 6.66
C THR A 213 -2.05 23.51 6.53
N TRP A 214 -2.17 24.76 6.89
CA TRP A 214 -1.06 25.71 6.80
C TRP A 214 0.22 25.17 7.46
N GLN A 215 0.07 24.40 8.54
CA GLN A 215 1.16 23.72 9.24
C GLN A 215 1.83 22.64 8.38
N GLN A 216 1.07 21.84 7.66
CA GLN A 216 1.60 20.82 6.73
C GLN A 216 2.32 21.49 5.55
N LYS A 217 1.72 22.53 4.95
CA LYS A 217 2.39 23.32 3.87
C LYS A 217 3.71 23.92 4.36
N ALA A 218 3.75 24.42 5.59
CA ALA A 218 4.98 25.01 6.18
C ALA A 218 6.04 23.94 6.50
N GLN A 219 5.67 22.77 7.00
CA GLN A 219 6.60 21.65 7.25
C GLN A 219 7.21 21.13 5.94
N ILE A 220 6.38 20.97 4.91
CA ILE A 220 6.78 20.56 3.57
C ILE A 220 7.77 21.57 2.98
N ALA A 221 7.40 22.83 2.99
CA ALA A 221 8.23 23.93 2.49
C ALA A 221 9.57 24.04 3.25
N GLY A 222 9.55 23.88 4.57
CA GLY A 222 10.74 23.98 5.39
C GLY A 222 11.74 22.83 5.20
N ARG A 223 11.26 21.60 4.97
CA ARG A 223 12.11 20.43 4.67
C ARG A 223 12.72 20.50 3.27
N ALA A 224 11.90 20.83 2.27
CA ALA A 224 12.35 20.98 0.90
C ALA A 224 13.36 22.13 0.73
N TRP A 225 13.16 23.25 1.44
CA TRP A 225 14.09 24.36 1.43
C TRP A 225 15.47 24.01 2.01
N ARG A 226 15.51 23.26 3.10
CA ARG A 226 16.78 22.86 3.73
C ARG A 226 17.62 21.91 2.88
N GLN A 227 17.01 21.11 2.00
CA GLN A 227 17.71 20.05 1.23
C GLN A 227 18.05 20.48 -0.21
N LEU A 228 17.23 21.27 -0.88
CA LEU A 228 17.35 21.54 -2.31
C LEU A 228 17.30 23.04 -2.66
N GLY A 229 17.10 23.93 -1.69
CA GLY A 229 16.78 25.32 -1.94
C GLY A 229 15.36 25.52 -2.49
N TRP A 230 14.73 26.65 -2.15
CA TRP A 230 13.30 26.91 -2.40
C TRP A 230 12.86 26.78 -3.87
N LYS A 231 13.65 27.32 -4.79
CA LYS A 231 13.30 27.29 -6.22
C LYS A 231 13.39 25.88 -6.82
N ALA A 232 14.42 25.11 -6.45
CA ALA A 232 14.62 23.76 -6.92
C ALA A 232 13.58 22.78 -6.35
N ALA A 233 13.26 22.90 -5.07
CA ALA A 233 12.26 22.08 -4.39
C ALA A 233 10.86 22.29 -4.96
N ARG A 234 10.46 23.56 -5.17
CA ARG A 234 9.14 23.87 -5.75
C ARG A 234 9.01 23.38 -7.19
N GLY A 235 10.07 23.53 -8.00
CA GLY A 235 10.10 23.03 -9.37
C GLY A 235 10.10 21.49 -9.45
N ALA A 236 10.80 20.82 -8.52
CA ALA A 236 10.83 19.34 -8.47
C ALA A 236 9.46 18.77 -8.08
N VAL A 237 8.84 19.29 -7.03
CA VAL A 237 7.48 18.84 -6.58
C VAL A 237 6.45 19.05 -7.68
N ALA A 238 6.48 20.20 -8.39
CA ALA A 238 5.55 20.45 -9.48
C ALA A 238 5.75 19.49 -10.66
N ARG A 239 7.01 19.21 -11.02
CA ARG A 239 7.34 18.26 -12.10
C ARG A 239 6.91 16.82 -11.76
N GLU A 240 7.18 16.36 -10.57
CA GLU A 240 6.80 15.00 -10.17
C GLU A 240 5.27 14.86 -10.03
N ARG A 241 4.59 15.89 -9.54
CA ARG A 241 3.13 15.94 -9.51
C ARG A 241 2.52 15.90 -10.93
N ALA A 242 3.09 16.65 -11.87
CA ALA A 242 2.66 16.63 -13.27
C ALA A 242 2.89 15.26 -13.90
N LEU A 243 4.06 14.64 -13.68
CA LEU A 243 4.39 13.31 -14.17
C LEU A 243 3.40 12.25 -13.66
N LEU A 244 3.11 12.26 -12.36
CA LEU A 244 2.17 11.31 -11.77
C LEU A 244 0.73 11.52 -12.25
N LYS A 245 0.33 12.77 -12.47
CA LYS A 245 -0.98 13.10 -13.08
C LYS A 245 -1.05 12.58 -14.52
N GLU A 246 0.02 12.70 -15.28
CA GLU A 246 0.14 12.22 -16.65
C GLU A 246 0.12 10.69 -16.70
N LEU A 247 0.89 10.03 -15.85
CA LEU A 247 0.92 8.56 -15.72
C LEU A 247 -0.45 7.95 -15.39
N THR A 248 -1.21 8.60 -14.53
CA THR A 248 -2.56 8.16 -14.17
C THR A 248 -3.55 8.45 -15.30
N ARG A 249 -3.44 9.63 -15.95
CA ARG A 249 -4.33 10.03 -17.06
C ARG A 249 -4.14 9.16 -18.30
N GLU A 250 -2.92 8.74 -18.60
CA GLU A 250 -2.60 7.89 -19.75
C GLU A 250 -2.79 6.39 -19.47
N ARG A 251 -3.33 6.04 -18.30
CA ARG A 251 -3.51 4.64 -17.84
C ARG A 251 -2.20 3.84 -17.81
N VAL A 252 -1.09 4.52 -17.67
CA VAL A 252 0.23 3.90 -17.54
C VAL A 252 0.36 3.17 -16.20
N LEU A 253 -0.31 3.70 -15.17
CA LEU A 253 -0.49 3.08 -13.87
C LEU A 253 -1.96 2.72 -13.65
N GLY A 254 -2.23 1.46 -13.37
CA GLY A 254 -3.50 0.95 -12.89
C GLY A 254 -3.52 0.80 -11.36
N PHE A 255 -4.71 0.76 -10.80
CA PHE A 255 -4.96 0.48 -9.40
C PHE A 255 -5.86 -0.74 -9.28
N GLN A 256 -5.33 -1.83 -8.75
CA GLN A 256 -5.97 -3.13 -8.76
C GLN A 256 -6.20 -3.64 -7.34
N LEU A 257 -7.36 -4.22 -7.14
CA LEU A 257 -7.72 -4.98 -5.95
C LEU A 257 -7.72 -6.46 -6.33
N LEU A 258 -6.80 -7.23 -5.73
CA LEU A 258 -6.69 -8.66 -5.96
C LEU A 258 -7.05 -9.41 -4.67
N LYS A 259 -7.81 -10.49 -4.80
CA LYS A 259 -8.11 -11.42 -3.70
C LYS A 259 -7.66 -12.81 -4.09
N GLY A 260 -7.01 -13.53 -3.20
CA GLY A 260 -6.78 -14.95 -3.27
C GLY A 260 -7.14 -15.60 -1.95
N VAL A 261 -7.43 -16.90 -1.96
CA VAL A 261 -7.74 -17.70 -0.76
C VAL A 261 -6.60 -18.66 -0.49
N LYS A 262 -6.12 -18.76 0.74
CA LYS A 262 -5.08 -19.72 1.09
C LYS A 262 -5.62 -21.14 1.05
N TRP A 263 -4.99 -21.98 0.20
CA TRP A 263 -5.40 -23.38 0.10
C TRP A 263 -4.87 -24.20 1.30
N PRO A 264 -5.70 -25.08 1.91
CA PRO A 264 -5.31 -25.82 3.11
C PRO A 264 -4.14 -26.81 2.92
N HIS A 265 -3.84 -27.17 1.68
CA HIS A 265 -2.82 -28.16 1.33
C HIS A 265 -1.64 -27.58 0.53
N ALA A 266 -1.43 -26.25 0.53
CA ALA A 266 -0.21 -25.68 -0.03
C ALA A 266 0.97 -26.36 0.63
N ARG A 267 1.73 -27.14 -0.16
CA ARG A 267 2.83 -28.01 0.31
C ARG A 267 3.82 -27.18 1.11
N GLN A 268 4.00 -27.54 2.37
CA GLN A 268 5.26 -27.26 3.06
C GLN A 268 6.31 -28.14 2.36
N GLU A 269 7.02 -27.57 1.39
CA GLU A 269 8.27 -28.19 0.95
C GLU A 269 9.27 -28.02 2.09
N THR A 270 9.51 -29.13 2.77
CA THR A 270 10.55 -29.29 3.80
C THR A 270 11.94 -29.17 3.18
#